data_eafdce58116831dce202925a8a1b8709
#
_entry.id   eafdce58116831dce202925a8a1b8709
#
_cell.length_a   1.000
_cell.length_b   1.000
_cell.length_c   1.000
_cell.angle_alpha   90.00
_cell.angle_beta   90.00
_cell.angle_gamma   90.00
#
_symmetry.space_group_name_H-M   'P 1'
#
loop_
_entity.id
_entity.type
_entity.pdbx_description
1 polymer ?
#
loop_
_entity_poly.entity_id
_entity_poly.type
_entity_poly.pdbx_seq_one_letter_code
_entity_poly.pdbx_strand_id
1 'polypeptide(L)'
;MKIVAHRGYSGKYPELSSLAFEKALDLPIHGVECDVRLTRDGKVVVQHDPTLDRTAGRPGRISKLDWEELRGVDIGRGQRMMLLDELLELLEGKPHHLYIETKHP
;
A
#
# COMPACT_ATOMS: atom_id res chain seq x y z
N MET A 1 11.73 -9.76 20.39
CA MET A 1 10.42 -9.23 19.96
C MET A 1 10.45 -8.90 18.46
N LYS A 2 9.42 -9.33 17.74
CA LYS A 2 9.31 -9.02 16.32
C LYS A 2 8.51 -7.76 16.14
N ILE A 3 9.09 -6.76 15.47
CA ILE A 3 8.43 -5.49 15.18
C ILE A 3 8.03 -5.48 13.71
N VAL A 4 6.75 -5.20 13.45
CA VAL A 4 6.21 -5.12 12.09
C VAL A 4 5.64 -3.72 11.88
N ALA A 5 6.06 -3.06 10.78
CA ALA A 5 5.54 -1.74 10.45
C ALA A 5 4.17 -1.88 9.76
N HIS A 6 3.13 -1.52 10.46
CA HIS A 6 1.74 -1.58 9.97
C HIS A 6 1.54 -0.54 8.86
N ARG A 7 1.24 -1.02 7.65
CA ARG A 7 1.07 -0.18 6.44
C ARG A 7 2.32 0.65 6.13
N GLY A 8 3.52 0.08 6.41
CA GLY A 8 4.78 0.78 6.32
C GLY A 8 4.97 1.73 7.50
N TYR A 9 5.78 2.76 7.34
CA TYR A 9 6.00 3.77 8.40
C TYR A 9 4.86 4.79 8.38
N SER A 10 3.63 4.31 8.62
CA SER A 10 2.40 5.09 8.45
C SER A 10 2.20 6.19 9.49
N GLY A 11 2.87 6.11 10.62
CA GLY A 11 2.79 7.16 11.64
C GLY A 11 3.43 8.48 11.19
N LYS A 12 4.26 8.46 10.16
CA LYS A 12 5.02 9.61 9.71
C LYS A 12 4.90 9.89 8.21
N TYR A 13 4.54 8.89 7.43
CA TYR A 13 4.45 8.98 5.97
C TYR A 13 3.10 8.44 5.50
N PRO A 14 2.61 8.81 4.31
CA PRO A 14 1.32 8.32 3.82
C PRO A 14 1.29 6.78 3.83
N GLU A 15 0.27 6.22 4.47
CA GLU A 15 0.16 4.76 4.61
C GLU A 15 0.17 4.06 3.24
N LEU A 16 0.83 2.89 3.18
CA LEU A 16 0.86 2.03 2.00
C LEU A 16 1.45 2.70 0.76
N SER A 17 2.22 3.78 0.94
CA SER A 17 2.97 4.41 -0.14
C SER A 17 4.36 3.79 -0.22
N SER A 18 5.01 3.93 -1.38
CA SER A 18 6.39 3.47 -1.53
C SER A 18 7.30 4.18 -0.54
N LEU A 19 7.05 5.46 -0.28
CA LEU A 19 7.82 6.24 0.70
C LEU A 19 7.71 5.63 2.10
N ALA A 20 6.49 5.27 2.54
CA ALA A 20 6.29 4.68 3.86
C ALA A 20 7.02 3.33 3.99
N PHE A 21 6.98 2.51 2.95
CA PHE A 21 7.70 1.23 2.96
C PHE A 21 9.21 1.41 2.92
N GLU A 22 9.72 2.30 2.08
CA GLU A 22 11.15 2.58 2.01
C GLU A 22 11.69 3.05 3.36
N LYS A 23 10.97 3.95 4.02
CA LYS A 23 11.38 4.45 5.34
C LYS A 23 11.30 3.37 6.40
N ALA A 24 10.31 2.49 6.34
CA ALA A 24 10.20 1.35 7.26
C ALA A 24 11.38 0.39 7.10
N LEU A 25 11.79 0.14 5.86
CA LEU A 25 12.88 -0.80 5.58
C LEU A 25 14.26 -0.29 6.06
N ASP A 26 14.38 0.99 6.34
CA ASP A 26 15.60 1.57 6.92
C ASP A 26 15.68 1.34 8.43
N LEU A 27 14.63 0.81 9.04
CA LEU A 27 14.55 0.56 10.48
C LEU A 27 14.90 -0.90 10.79
N PRO A 28 15.41 -1.19 12.01
CA PRO A 28 15.73 -2.57 12.41
C PRO A 28 14.47 -3.34 12.80
N ILE A 29 13.58 -3.54 11.86
CA ILE A 29 12.29 -4.21 12.06
C ILE A 29 12.29 -5.58 11.39
N HIS A 30 11.37 -6.46 11.86
CA HIS A 30 11.21 -7.81 11.33
C HIS A 30 10.56 -7.80 9.94
N GLY A 31 9.59 -6.94 9.73
CA GLY A 31 8.87 -6.91 8.47
C GLY A 31 7.91 -5.74 8.36
N VAL A 32 7.16 -5.73 7.27
CA VAL A 32 6.14 -4.72 7.00
C VAL A 32 4.81 -5.41 6.73
N GLU A 33 3.73 -4.70 6.98
CA GLU A 33 2.37 -5.20 6.75
C GLU A 33 1.71 -4.35 5.69
N CYS A 34 0.94 -4.99 4.81
CA CYS A 34 0.15 -4.27 3.83
C CYS A 34 -1.23 -4.92 3.68
N ASP A 35 -2.15 -4.15 3.14
CA ASP A 35 -3.49 -4.58 2.82
C ASP A 35 -3.67 -4.52 1.31
N VAL A 36 -4.37 -5.47 0.73
CA VAL A 36 -4.58 -5.51 -0.72
C VAL A 36 -6.05 -5.58 -1.08
N ARG A 37 -6.38 -5.00 -2.23
CA ARG A 37 -7.72 -5.01 -2.80
C ARG A 37 -7.64 -5.24 -4.30
N LEU A 38 -8.74 -5.72 -4.88
CA LEU A 38 -8.83 -5.94 -6.32
C LEU A 38 -9.51 -4.76 -6.99
N THR A 39 -8.94 -4.32 -8.11
CA THR A 39 -9.57 -3.32 -8.98
C THR A 39 -10.61 -4.01 -9.85
N ARG A 40 -11.41 -3.22 -10.58
CA ARG A 40 -12.40 -3.77 -11.50
C ARG A 40 -11.77 -4.66 -12.57
N ASP A 41 -10.59 -4.29 -13.07
CA ASP A 41 -9.87 -5.06 -14.09
C ASP A 41 -8.94 -6.15 -13.51
N GLY A 42 -9.10 -6.48 -12.22
CA GLY A 42 -8.42 -7.62 -11.61
C GLY A 42 -6.98 -7.38 -11.19
N LYS A 43 -6.56 -6.13 -11.07
CA LYS A 43 -5.22 -5.81 -10.56
C LYS A 43 -5.25 -5.82 -9.03
N VAL A 44 -4.14 -6.25 -8.41
CA VAL A 44 -4.01 -6.26 -6.95
C VAL A 44 -3.28 -4.99 -6.52
N VAL A 45 -3.98 -4.12 -5.82
CA VAL A 45 -3.43 -2.85 -5.35
C VAL A 45 -3.24 -2.88 -3.84
N VAL A 46 -2.29 -2.08 -3.36
CA VAL A 46 -2.00 -1.95 -1.94
C VAL A 46 -2.84 -0.80 -1.39
N GLN A 47 -3.93 -1.15 -0.69
CA GLN A 47 -4.91 -0.19 -0.19
C GLN A 47 -5.73 -0.82 0.93
N HIS A 48 -5.90 -0.08 2.03
CA HIS A 48 -6.67 -0.57 3.18
C HIS A 48 -8.18 -0.39 2.98
N ASP A 49 -8.60 0.82 2.67
CA ASP A 49 -10.03 1.15 2.56
C ASP A 49 -10.62 0.69 1.23
N PRO A 50 -11.92 0.35 1.18
CA PRO A 50 -12.57 0.04 -0.08
C PRO A 50 -12.78 1.26 -0.97
N THR A 51 -12.62 2.49 -0.42
CA THR A 51 -12.84 3.74 -1.14
C THR A 51 -11.65 4.68 -0.99
N LEU A 52 -11.64 5.74 -1.81
CA LEU A 52 -10.55 6.71 -1.85
C LEU A 52 -10.71 7.89 -0.88
N ASP A 53 -11.85 7.96 -0.18
CA ASP A 53 -12.21 9.17 0.60
C ASP A 53 -11.17 9.55 1.65
N ARG A 54 -10.76 8.61 2.50
CA ARG A 54 -9.89 8.91 3.63
C ARG A 54 -8.45 9.24 3.20
N THR A 55 -7.88 8.46 2.30
CA THR A 55 -6.46 8.60 1.95
C THR A 55 -6.23 9.56 0.78
N ALA A 56 -7.16 9.66 -0.15
CA ALA A 56 -7.02 10.49 -1.34
C ALA A 56 -7.95 11.71 -1.35
N GLY A 57 -8.88 11.80 -0.40
CA GLY A 57 -9.76 12.95 -0.27
C GLY A 57 -10.73 13.12 -1.43
N ARG A 58 -11.10 12.02 -2.10
CA ARG A 58 -12.00 12.06 -3.26
C ARG A 58 -12.87 10.81 -3.27
N PRO A 59 -14.07 10.87 -3.92
CA PRO A 59 -14.92 9.70 -4.00
C PRO A 59 -14.36 8.66 -4.96
N GLY A 60 -14.74 7.41 -4.76
CA GLY A 60 -14.37 6.32 -5.64
C GLY A 60 -14.19 5.02 -4.88
N ARG A 61 -14.71 3.93 -5.45
CA ARG A 61 -14.59 2.59 -4.88
C ARG A 61 -13.61 1.79 -5.71
N ILE A 62 -12.60 1.20 -5.06
CA ILE A 62 -11.52 0.46 -5.72
C ILE A 62 -12.08 -0.61 -6.66
N SER A 63 -13.06 -1.39 -6.21
CA SER A 63 -13.63 -2.49 -7.00
C SER A 63 -14.41 -2.03 -8.25
N LYS A 64 -14.67 -0.75 -8.39
CA LYS A 64 -15.39 -0.19 -9.53
C LYS A 64 -14.52 0.66 -10.45
N LEU A 65 -13.22 0.71 -10.18
CA LEU A 65 -12.26 1.51 -10.96
C LEU A 65 -11.17 0.61 -11.53
N ASP A 66 -10.69 0.95 -12.71
CA ASP A 66 -9.58 0.24 -13.33
C ASP A 66 -8.25 0.82 -12.86
N TRP A 67 -7.20 0.04 -12.97
CA TRP A 67 -5.86 0.47 -12.55
C TRP A 67 -5.43 1.77 -13.23
N GLU A 68 -5.77 1.96 -14.51
CA GLU A 68 -5.43 3.20 -15.23
C GLU A 68 -6.01 4.44 -14.55
N GLU A 69 -7.18 4.32 -13.94
CA GLU A 69 -7.82 5.43 -13.21
C GLU A 69 -7.18 5.62 -11.82
N LEU A 70 -6.71 4.56 -11.20
CA LEU A 70 -6.19 4.59 -9.84
C LEU A 70 -4.71 4.98 -9.77
N ARG A 71 -3.92 4.61 -10.77
CA ARG A 71 -2.46 4.80 -10.74
C ARG A 71 -2.02 6.25 -10.61
N GLY A 72 -2.86 7.20 -10.99
CA GLY A 72 -2.57 8.62 -10.92
C GLY A 72 -3.10 9.31 -9.68
N VAL A 73 -3.78 8.58 -8.80
CA VAL A 73 -4.41 9.17 -7.60
C VAL A 73 -3.35 9.47 -6.55
N ASP A 74 -3.36 10.70 -6.03
CA ASP A 74 -2.48 11.12 -4.94
C ASP A 74 -3.05 10.62 -3.62
N ILE A 75 -2.29 9.78 -2.91
CA ILE A 75 -2.67 9.23 -1.61
C ILE A 75 -2.01 9.96 -0.44
N GLY A 76 -1.48 11.15 -0.71
CA GLY A 76 -0.83 12.01 0.27
C GLY A 76 0.60 12.35 -0.13
N ARG A 77 0.98 13.59 0.02
CA ARG A 77 2.35 14.09 -0.23
C ARG A 77 2.89 13.72 -1.61
N GLY A 78 2.03 13.65 -2.62
CA GLY A 78 2.42 13.29 -3.98
C GLY A 78 2.66 11.80 -4.19
N GLN A 79 2.44 10.97 -3.18
CA GLN A 79 2.60 9.52 -3.31
C GLN A 79 1.43 8.92 -4.08
N ARG A 80 1.70 7.86 -4.79
CA ARG A 80 0.70 7.18 -5.61
C ARG A 80 0.39 5.80 -5.09
N MET A 81 -0.84 5.33 -5.33
CA MET A 81 -1.20 3.95 -5.02
C MET A 81 -0.28 3.02 -5.79
N MET A 82 0.13 1.91 -5.17
CA MET A 82 1.03 0.97 -5.82
C MET A 82 0.36 -0.39 -6.02
N LEU A 83 0.81 -1.10 -7.04
CA LEU A 83 0.46 -2.51 -7.21
C LEU A 83 1.22 -3.34 -6.20
N LEU A 84 0.66 -4.50 -5.83
CA LEU A 84 1.37 -5.44 -4.97
C LEU A 84 2.71 -5.84 -5.59
N ASP A 85 2.75 -6.04 -6.91
CA ASP A 85 3.99 -6.39 -7.61
C ASP A 85 5.09 -5.35 -7.40
N GLU A 86 4.73 -4.07 -7.35
CA GLU A 86 5.69 -2.99 -7.11
C GLU A 86 6.25 -3.06 -5.68
N LEU A 87 5.41 -3.41 -4.70
CA LEU A 87 5.87 -3.62 -3.33
C LEU A 87 6.81 -4.82 -3.24
N LEU A 88 6.48 -5.91 -3.94
CA LEU A 88 7.33 -7.09 -3.95
C LEU A 88 8.70 -6.79 -4.55
N GLU A 89 8.76 -5.96 -5.61
CA GLU A 89 10.03 -5.51 -6.19
C GLU A 89 10.85 -4.70 -5.19
N LEU A 90 10.18 -3.83 -4.43
CA LEU A 90 10.83 -3.01 -3.41
C LEU A 90 11.48 -3.87 -2.32
N LEU A 91 10.88 -5.02 -2.00
CA LEU A 91 11.35 -5.93 -0.96
C LEU A 91 12.38 -6.94 -1.47
N GLU A 92 12.56 -7.03 -2.78
CA GLU A 92 13.47 -8.01 -3.39
C GLU A 92 14.90 -7.84 -2.87
N GLY A 93 15.50 -8.95 -2.44
CA GLY A 93 16.86 -8.93 -1.90
C GLY A 93 16.96 -8.44 -0.46
N LYS A 94 15.86 -8.09 0.17
CA LYS A 94 15.85 -7.63 1.57
C LYS A 94 15.40 -8.75 2.50
N PRO A 95 15.93 -8.79 3.75
CA PRO A 95 15.59 -9.85 4.70
C PRO A 95 14.24 -9.69 5.39
N HIS A 96 13.50 -8.62 5.09
CA HIS A 96 12.25 -8.30 5.75
C HIS A 96 11.11 -9.21 5.32
N HIS A 97 10.27 -9.61 6.28
CA HIS A 97 9.06 -10.36 5.99
C HIS A 97 7.94 -9.43 5.54
N LEU A 98 7.07 -9.91 4.68
CA LEU A 98 5.88 -9.18 4.25
C LEU A 98 4.63 -9.93 4.72
N TYR A 99 3.79 -9.22 5.47
CA TYR A 99 2.49 -9.73 5.93
C TYR A 99 1.40 -9.07 5.09
N ILE A 100 0.66 -9.89 4.37
CA ILE A 100 -0.38 -9.40 3.46
C ILE A 100 -1.75 -9.74 4.03
N GLU A 101 -2.60 -8.72 4.21
CA GLU A 101 -3.98 -8.92 4.60
C GLU A 101 -4.87 -8.66 3.37
N THR A 102 -5.65 -9.68 2.99
CA THR A 102 -6.59 -9.55 1.87
C THR A 102 -7.88 -8.90 2.34
N LYS A 103 -8.37 -7.95 1.54
CA LYS A 103 -9.63 -7.26 1.83
C LYS A 103 -10.61 -7.55 0.71
N HIS A 104 -11.83 -7.89 1.09
CA HIS A 104 -12.91 -8.13 0.13
C HIS A 104 -13.91 -7.00 0.16
N PRO A 105 -14.49 -6.63 -1.00
CA PRO A 105 -15.52 -5.61 -1.06
C PRO A 105 -16.79 -6.01 -0.32
#